data_9cce06639ef0bca932e3061c3045d430
#
_entry.id   9cce06639ef0bca932e3061c3045d430
#
_cell.length_a   1.000
_cell.length_b   1.000
_cell.length_c   1.000
_cell.angle_alpha   90.00
_cell.angle_beta   90.00
_cell.angle_gamma   90.00
#
_symmetry.space_group_name_H-M   'P 1'
#
loop_
_entity.id
_entity.type
_entity.pdbx_description
1 polymer ?
#
loop_
_entity_poly.entity_id
_entity_poly.type
_entity_poly.pdbx_seq_one_letter_code
_entity_poly.pdbx_strand_id
1 'polypeptide(L)'
;MSAAELAGRFGTPAYVYDLDRVAAARDDLFAALPDEVEVFYAAKANPHPELLRELRTGGCRAEISSVGELDAALRAGFPGDRILYTGPGKTTAELAEALTRGVRLFSTESPGDLRRVGETALRLGLTADCLLRVNNATGAAATGIRMTGVPSQFGFDSETLPGLAAELREVPGTRIAGLHFFPLSNAKDEASLIAEFRHTVATAAALQQALGVTFRFLDIGGGFAAPYAVQGARPVYRELRDALARTLDEHFPGWRTGAPQVACESGRYLVADSGTLLTSVVNVKDSRDHRYLVLDAGINTFGGMSGLGRILPVSVEPHESVGADGTPASLAGPLCTPGDLLGRGVPLPALDPGDLLTVPNAGAYGPTASLLMFLGRPAPAEIVVRGDDLVSVSRIEHTRTYDHGQAL
;
A
#
# COMPACT_ATOMS: atom_id res chain seq x y z
N MET A 1 26.02 0.92 -8.37
CA MET A 1 26.66 0.69 -7.04
C MET A 1 26.22 -0.68 -6.50
N SER A 2 27.16 -1.47 -5.94
CA SER A 2 26.82 -2.78 -5.34
C SER A 2 26.22 -2.66 -3.94
N ALA A 3 25.51 -3.71 -3.49
CA ALA A 3 24.98 -3.78 -2.14
C ALA A 3 26.06 -3.62 -1.07
N ALA A 4 27.23 -4.24 -1.27
CA ALA A 4 28.38 -4.13 -0.38
C ALA A 4 28.95 -2.71 -0.30
N GLU A 5 29.03 -1.98 -1.41
CA GLU A 5 29.48 -0.57 -1.42
C GLU A 5 28.49 0.32 -0.66
N LEU A 6 27.16 0.11 -0.87
CA LEU A 6 26.13 0.88 -0.19
C LEU A 6 26.12 0.58 1.32
N ALA A 7 26.20 -0.69 1.70
CA ALA A 7 26.30 -1.09 3.10
C ALA A 7 27.57 -0.54 3.78
N GLY A 8 28.71 -0.58 3.09
CA GLY A 8 29.98 -0.02 3.60
C GLY A 8 29.95 1.48 3.78
N ARG A 9 29.20 2.21 2.94
CA ARG A 9 29.10 3.67 2.99
C ARG A 9 28.05 4.21 3.96
N PHE A 10 26.89 3.54 4.04
CA PHE A 10 25.73 4.06 4.78
C PHE A 10 25.35 3.20 5.99
N GLY A 11 26.00 2.04 6.17
CA GLY A 11 25.72 1.07 7.22
C GLY A 11 24.51 0.18 6.92
N THR A 12 24.25 -0.73 7.84
CA THR A 12 23.06 -1.60 7.87
C THR A 12 22.35 -1.43 9.22
N PRO A 13 21.03 -1.71 9.33
CA PRO A 13 20.14 -2.04 8.23
C PRO A 13 19.88 -0.85 7.32
N ALA A 14 19.71 -1.12 6.02
CA ALA A 14 19.41 -0.08 5.04
C ALA A 14 18.46 -0.62 3.96
N TYR A 15 17.61 0.25 3.45
CA TYR A 15 16.81 -0.01 2.23
C TYR A 15 17.48 0.64 1.03
N VAL A 16 17.47 -0.05 -0.08
CA VAL A 16 17.85 0.50 -1.38
C VAL A 16 16.63 0.46 -2.28
N TYR A 17 16.17 1.62 -2.73
CA TYR A 17 15.05 1.77 -3.65
C TYR A 17 15.55 2.18 -5.03
N ASP A 18 15.23 1.39 -6.04
CA ASP A 18 15.59 1.61 -7.44
C ASP A 18 14.42 2.24 -8.19
N LEU A 19 14.55 3.50 -8.59
CA LEU A 19 13.51 4.26 -9.30
C LEU A 19 13.23 3.72 -10.70
N ASP A 20 14.22 3.10 -11.36
CA ASP A 20 14.00 2.51 -12.69
C ASP A 20 13.05 1.30 -12.59
N ARG A 21 13.11 0.54 -11.49
CA ARG A 21 12.16 -0.54 -11.22
C ARG A 21 10.76 0.00 -10.89
N VAL A 22 10.66 1.11 -10.17
CA VAL A 22 9.37 1.80 -9.95
C VAL A 22 8.75 2.23 -11.27
N ALA A 23 9.54 2.84 -12.15
CA ALA A 23 9.09 3.25 -13.47
C ALA A 23 8.63 2.05 -14.31
N ALA A 24 9.41 0.97 -14.34
CA ALA A 24 9.06 -0.25 -15.05
C ALA A 24 7.78 -0.91 -14.52
N ALA A 25 7.59 -0.94 -13.18
CA ALA A 25 6.37 -1.49 -12.59
C ALA A 25 5.13 -0.67 -12.95
N ARG A 26 5.25 0.66 -12.96
CA ARG A 26 4.20 1.57 -13.43
C ARG A 26 3.87 1.33 -14.90
N ASP A 27 4.87 1.26 -15.76
CA ASP A 27 4.67 1.09 -17.20
C ASP A 27 4.00 -0.25 -17.53
N ASP A 28 4.41 -1.34 -16.85
CA ASP A 28 3.77 -2.65 -16.96
C ASP A 28 2.30 -2.60 -16.50
N LEU A 29 2.02 -1.89 -15.41
CA LEU A 29 0.64 -1.75 -14.91
C LEU A 29 -0.21 -0.93 -15.88
N PHE A 30 0.29 0.18 -16.41
CA PHE A 30 -0.41 0.99 -17.38
C PHE A 30 -0.66 0.23 -18.68
N ALA A 31 0.30 -0.57 -19.14
CA ALA A 31 0.10 -1.45 -20.28
C ALA A 31 -0.97 -2.53 -20.05
N ALA A 32 -1.16 -2.96 -18.80
CA ALA A 32 -2.17 -3.94 -18.41
C ALA A 32 -3.59 -3.38 -18.23
N LEU A 33 -3.76 -2.06 -18.25
CA LEU A 33 -5.03 -1.37 -18.07
C LEU A 33 -5.46 -0.61 -19.33
N PRO A 34 -6.77 -0.39 -19.57
CA PRO A 34 -7.21 0.55 -20.59
C PRO A 34 -6.68 1.96 -20.33
N ASP A 35 -6.38 2.71 -21.38
CA ASP A 35 -5.71 4.02 -21.28
C ASP A 35 -6.54 5.06 -20.50
N GLU A 36 -7.86 4.91 -20.48
CA GLU A 36 -8.79 5.79 -19.77
C GLU A 36 -8.91 5.47 -18.27
N VAL A 37 -8.34 4.35 -17.80
CA VAL A 37 -8.36 3.96 -16.38
C VAL A 37 -7.22 4.65 -15.65
N GLU A 38 -7.56 5.45 -14.65
CA GLU A 38 -6.56 6.08 -13.78
C GLU A 38 -6.02 5.11 -12.73
N VAL A 39 -4.79 5.33 -12.30
CA VAL A 39 -4.14 4.54 -11.24
C VAL A 39 -3.87 5.44 -10.04
N PHE A 40 -4.43 5.08 -8.90
CA PHE A 40 -4.04 5.61 -7.60
C PHE A 40 -2.89 4.80 -7.02
N TYR A 41 -1.81 5.47 -6.68
CA TYR A 41 -0.78 4.87 -5.85
C TYR A 41 -1.20 4.91 -4.38
N ALA A 42 -1.32 3.75 -3.76
CA ALA A 42 -1.64 3.62 -2.34
C ALA A 42 -0.39 3.92 -1.49
N ALA A 43 -0.32 5.16 -0.96
CA ALA A 43 0.87 5.68 -0.27
C ALA A 43 1.28 4.85 0.95
N LYS A 44 0.32 4.16 1.59
CA LYS A 44 0.57 3.21 2.69
C LYS A 44 1.60 2.12 2.36
N ALA A 45 1.76 1.79 1.07
CA ALA A 45 2.73 0.78 0.66
C ALA A 45 4.17 1.27 0.86
N ASN A 46 4.46 2.51 0.51
CA ASN A 46 5.72 3.20 0.82
C ASN A 46 5.56 4.71 0.60
N PRO A 47 5.48 5.53 1.64
CA PRO A 47 5.32 6.98 1.54
C PRO A 47 6.63 7.74 1.28
N HIS A 48 7.70 7.06 0.86
CA HIS A 48 8.99 7.71 0.60
C HIS A 48 8.84 8.79 -0.51
N PRO A 49 9.30 10.04 -0.27
CA PRO A 49 9.05 11.17 -1.18
C PRO A 49 9.54 10.95 -2.62
N GLU A 50 10.67 10.28 -2.81
CA GLU A 50 11.21 10.03 -4.15
C GLU A 50 10.37 9.02 -4.95
N LEU A 51 9.85 7.96 -4.29
CA LEU A 51 8.95 6.99 -4.91
C LEU A 51 7.63 7.66 -5.30
N LEU A 52 7.06 8.45 -4.39
CA LEU A 52 5.86 9.24 -4.67
C LEU A 52 6.07 10.19 -5.84
N ARG A 53 7.22 10.88 -5.91
CA ARG A 53 7.56 11.80 -7.01
C ARG A 53 7.68 11.07 -8.34
N GLU A 54 8.33 9.90 -8.36
CA GLU A 54 8.46 9.07 -9.55
C GLU A 54 7.09 8.66 -10.10
N LEU A 55 6.22 8.15 -9.23
CA LEU A 55 4.88 7.72 -9.62
C LEU A 55 3.98 8.89 -10.06
N ARG A 56 4.08 10.04 -9.38
CA ARG A 56 3.38 11.26 -9.80
C ARG A 56 3.82 11.71 -11.20
N THR A 57 5.12 11.77 -11.43
CA THR A 57 5.69 12.18 -12.72
C THR A 57 5.26 11.22 -13.82
N GLY A 58 5.13 9.95 -13.51
CA GLY A 58 4.62 8.92 -14.40
C GLY A 58 3.10 8.89 -14.60
N GLY A 59 2.33 9.84 -14.01
CA GLY A 59 0.91 9.97 -14.26
C GLY A 59 -0.02 9.38 -13.19
N CYS A 60 0.48 8.69 -12.17
CA CYS A 60 -0.35 8.21 -11.07
C CYS A 60 -1.01 9.36 -10.29
N ARG A 61 -2.15 9.06 -9.68
CA ARG A 61 -2.76 9.82 -8.59
C ARG A 61 -2.31 9.23 -7.25
N ALA A 62 -2.63 9.87 -6.12
CA ALA A 62 -2.31 9.34 -4.80
C ALA A 62 -3.57 8.93 -4.03
N GLU A 63 -3.55 7.72 -3.42
CA GLU A 63 -4.49 7.33 -2.38
C GLU A 63 -3.76 7.43 -1.03
N ILE A 64 -4.40 8.10 -0.08
CA ILE A 64 -3.86 8.37 1.25
C ILE A 64 -4.88 8.04 2.33
N SER A 65 -4.40 7.73 3.54
CA SER A 65 -5.25 7.41 4.69
C SER A 65 -4.86 8.18 5.97
N SER A 66 -3.98 9.18 5.87
CA SER A 66 -3.52 9.99 7.01
C SER A 66 -2.98 11.34 6.58
N VAL A 67 -2.85 12.25 7.55
CA VAL A 67 -2.21 13.57 7.31
C VAL A 67 -0.72 13.41 7.00
N GLY A 68 -0.06 12.42 7.58
CA GLY A 68 1.34 12.14 7.28
C GLY A 68 1.54 11.73 5.81
N GLU A 69 0.64 10.90 5.27
CA GLU A 69 0.66 10.53 3.85
C GLU A 69 0.25 11.70 2.96
N LEU A 70 -0.70 12.55 3.40
CA LEU A 70 -1.04 13.80 2.71
C LEU A 70 0.19 14.70 2.58
N ASP A 71 0.94 14.88 3.66
CA ASP A 71 2.15 15.68 3.68
C ASP A 71 3.21 15.13 2.71
N ALA A 72 3.43 13.82 2.74
CA ALA A 72 4.34 13.15 1.82
C ALA A 72 3.93 13.31 0.35
N ALA A 73 2.64 13.13 0.04
CA ALA A 73 2.11 13.29 -1.32
C ALA A 73 2.25 14.73 -1.84
N LEU A 74 1.89 15.73 -1.02
CA LEU A 74 2.03 17.13 -1.39
C LEU A 74 3.49 17.56 -1.56
N ARG A 75 4.40 17.09 -0.70
CA ARG A 75 5.85 17.31 -0.85
C ARG A 75 6.42 16.66 -2.11
N ALA A 76 5.87 15.52 -2.51
CA ALA A 76 6.20 14.89 -3.80
C ALA A 76 5.61 15.65 -5.00
N GLY A 77 4.75 16.65 -4.76
CA GLY A 77 4.17 17.54 -5.76
C GLY A 77 2.80 17.09 -6.31
N PHE A 78 2.13 16.13 -5.69
CA PHE A 78 0.74 15.85 -6.04
C PHE A 78 -0.14 17.06 -5.69
N PRO A 79 -0.91 17.61 -6.62
CA PRO A 79 -1.90 18.60 -6.25
C PRO A 79 -3.08 17.95 -5.51
N GLY A 80 -3.75 18.70 -4.63
CA GLY A 80 -4.80 18.15 -3.76
C GLY A 80 -5.97 17.51 -4.52
N ASP A 81 -6.30 18.01 -5.70
CA ASP A 81 -7.35 17.47 -6.57
C ASP A 81 -6.98 16.14 -7.28
N ARG A 82 -5.70 15.73 -7.16
CA ARG A 82 -5.20 14.44 -7.62
C ARG A 82 -5.06 13.42 -6.48
N ILE A 83 -5.66 13.71 -5.32
CA ILE A 83 -5.57 12.89 -4.11
C ILE A 83 -6.95 12.37 -3.73
N LEU A 84 -7.05 11.06 -3.49
CA LEU A 84 -8.19 10.40 -2.84
C LEU A 84 -7.83 10.15 -1.36
N TYR A 85 -8.65 10.68 -0.45
CA TYR A 85 -8.50 10.42 0.99
C TYR A 85 -9.41 9.28 1.42
N THR A 86 -8.84 8.18 1.90
CA THR A 86 -9.54 6.96 2.31
C THR A 86 -9.42 6.71 3.83
N GLY A 87 -9.84 5.54 4.27
CA GLY A 87 -9.68 5.06 5.64
C GLY A 87 -10.84 5.37 6.58
N PRO A 88 -11.08 4.50 7.59
CA PRO A 88 -12.24 4.56 8.47
C PRO A 88 -12.08 5.54 9.64
N GLY A 89 -10.87 6.04 9.88
CA GLY A 89 -10.52 6.81 11.07
C GLY A 89 -10.33 8.31 10.85
N LYS A 90 -10.89 8.90 9.78
CA LYS A 90 -10.75 10.33 9.47
C LYS A 90 -11.34 11.21 10.58
N THR A 91 -10.49 11.95 11.29
CA THR A 91 -10.92 12.94 12.29
C THR A 91 -11.33 14.25 11.64
N THR A 92 -12.10 15.06 12.36
CA THR A 92 -12.49 16.40 11.88
C THR A 92 -11.29 17.30 11.58
N ALA A 93 -10.23 17.19 12.38
CA ALA A 93 -8.99 17.96 12.18
C ALA A 93 -8.27 17.54 10.87
N GLU A 94 -8.11 16.24 10.65
CA GLU A 94 -7.51 15.70 9.41
C GLU A 94 -8.32 16.07 8.17
N LEU A 95 -9.65 16.00 8.25
CA LEU A 95 -10.53 16.42 7.17
C LEU A 95 -10.40 17.91 6.86
N ALA A 96 -10.34 18.75 7.89
CA ALA A 96 -10.17 20.20 7.72
C ALA A 96 -8.82 20.53 7.06
N GLU A 97 -7.76 19.86 7.49
CA GLU A 97 -6.43 20.01 6.89
C GLU A 97 -6.43 19.57 5.42
N ALA A 98 -6.97 18.39 5.12
CA ALA A 98 -7.03 17.86 3.76
C ALA A 98 -7.83 18.79 2.81
N LEU A 99 -9.01 19.25 3.24
CA LEU A 99 -9.85 20.17 2.48
C LEU A 99 -9.14 21.51 2.25
N THR A 100 -8.48 22.07 3.26
CA THR A 100 -7.72 23.32 3.18
C THR A 100 -6.54 23.21 2.21
N ARG A 101 -5.90 22.03 2.17
CA ARG A 101 -4.78 21.73 1.27
C ARG A 101 -5.22 21.27 -0.13
N GLY A 102 -6.52 21.37 -0.47
CA GLY A 102 -7.02 21.17 -1.82
C GLY A 102 -7.58 19.80 -2.13
N VAL A 103 -7.59 18.85 -1.19
CA VAL A 103 -8.24 17.54 -1.40
C VAL A 103 -9.74 17.77 -1.54
N ARG A 104 -10.34 17.11 -2.52
CA ARG A 104 -11.79 17.22 -2.82
C ARG A 104 -12.47 15.87 -2.94
N LEU A 105 -11.72 14.78 -3.11
CA LEU A 105 -12.25 13.43 -3.28
C LEU A 105 -11.98 12.62 -2.00
N PHE A 106 -13.06 12.10 -1.39
CA PHE A 106 -13.01 11.35 -0.15
C PHE A 106 -13.75 10.02 -0.30
N SER A 107 -13.17 8.94 0.17
CA SER A 107 -13.88 7.68 0.36
C SER A 107 -14.49 7.64 1.75
N THR A 108 -15.79 7.33 1.85
CA THR A 108 -16.55 7.33 3.11
C THR A 108 -17.03 5.94 3.46
N GLU A 109 -16.94 5.60 4.73
CA GLU A 109 -17.12 4.23 5.25
C GLU A 109 -18.51 4.00 5.87
N SER A 110 -19.24 5.09 6.19
CA SER A 110 -20.52 5.03 6.88
C SER A 110 -21.30 6.36 6.76
N PRO A 111 -22.62 6.40 7.09
CA PRO A 111 -23.38 7.65 7.14
C PRO A 111 -22.75 8.69 8.08
N GLY A 112 -22.21 8.24 9.22
CA GLY A 112 -21.54 9.12 10.17
C GLY A 112 -20.25 9.73 9.62
N ASP A 113 -19.49 8.96 8.86
CA ASP A 113 -18.26 9.45 8.20
C ASP A 113 -18.62 10.46 7.10
N LEU A 114 -19.62 10.16 6.26
CA LEU A 114 -20.10 11.09 5.23
C LEU A 114 -20.58 12.43 5.84
N ARG A 115 -21.37 12.38 6.91
CA ARG A 115 -21.82 13.60 7.64
C ARG A 115 -20.63 14.41 8.16
N ARG A 116 -19.62 13.76 8.76
CA ARG A 116 -18.41 14.43 9.25
C ARG A 116 -17.64 15.13 8.14
N VAL A 117 -17.50 14.49 6.98
CA VAL A 117 -16.89 15.11 5.78
C VAL A 117 -17.70 16.35 5.38
N GLY A 118 -19.02 16.23 5.26
CA GLY A 118 -19.92 17.32 4.87
C GLY A 118 -19.90 18.50 5.83
N GLU A 119 -20.04 18.26 7.12
CA GLU A 119 -19.99 19.31 8.15
C GLU A 119 -18.64 20.05 8.12
N THR A 120 -17.55 19.33 7.88
CA THR A 120 -16.23 19.94 7.82
C THR A 120 -16.07 20.77 6.55
N ALA A 121 -16.55 20.28 5.41
CA ALA A 121 -16.54 21.01 4.15
C ALA A 121 -17.38 22.30 4.23
N LEU A 122 -18.57 22.22 4.79
CA LEU A 122 -19.45 23.40 4.97
C LEU A 122 -18.81 24.48 5.83
N ARG A 123 -18.16 24.12 6.94
CA ARG A 123 -17.45 25.09 7.79
C ARG A 123 -16.35 25.86 7.04
N LEU A 124 -15.81 25.25 5.99
CA LEU A 124 -14.79 25.85 5.12
C LEU A 124 -15.37 26.52 3.87
N GLY A 125 -16.70 26.52 3.71
CA GLY A 125 -17.37 27.05 2.50
C GLY A 125 -17.14 26.18 1.26
N LEU A 126 -16.89 24.89 1.45
CA LEU A 126 -16.54 23.92 0.39
C LEU A 126 -17.61 22.84 0.23
N THR A 127 -17.51 22.10 -0.87
CA THR A 127 -18.23 20.85 -1.09
C THR A 127 -17.22 19.75 -1.39
N ALA A 128 -17.37 18.60 -0.75
CA ALA A 128 -16.53 17.43 -0.96
C ALA A 128 -17.23 16.43 -1.92
N ASP A 129 -16.48 15.88 -2.85
CA ASP A 129 -16.89 14.73 -3.64
C ASP A 129 -16.62 13.45 -2.82
N CYS A 130 -17.66 12.64 -2.62
CA CYS A 130 -17.59 11.46 -1.78
C CYS A 130 -17.86 10.21 -2.62
N LEU A 131 -16.96 9.25 -2.50
CA LEU A 131 -17.15 7.87 -2.94
C LEU A 131 -17.69 7.06 -1.74
N LEU A 132 -18.78 6.34 -1.93
CA LEU A 132 -19.25 5.42 -0.91
C LEU A 132 -18.44 4.13 -1.03
N ARG A 133 -17.67 3.79 0.00
CA ARG A 133 -16.93 2.54 0.00
C ARG A 133 -17.87 1.37 0.22
N VAL A 134 -17.75 0.35 -0.62
CA VAL A 134 -18.66 -0.81 -0.60
C VAL A 134 -17.95 -2.03 -0.03
N ASN A 135 -18.58 -2.62 1.01
CA ASN A 135 -18.29 -3.95 1.50
C ASN A 135 -19.20 -4.95 0.79
N ASN A 136 -18.69 -5.63 -0.25
CA ASN A 136 -19.45 -6.61 -1.01
C ASN A 136 -19.79 -7.83 -0.17
N ALA A 137 -21.06 -8.29 -0.21
CA ALA A 137 -21.51 -9.49 0.49
C ALA A 137 -20.80 -10.77 0.05
N THR A 138 -20.48 -10.86 -1.24
CA THR A 138 -19.80 -12.01 -1.84
C THR A 138 -18.66 -11.52 -2.74
N GLY A 139 -17.52 -12.21 -2.71
CA GLY A 139 -16.42 -11.99 -3.64
C GLY A 139 -16.33 -13.15 -4.63
N ALA A 140 -15.96 -12.85 -5.88
CA ALA A 140 -15.91 -13.83 -6.96
C ALA A 140 -14.65 -14.71 -6.96
N ALA A 141 -13.58 -14.29 -6.26
CA ALA A 141 -12.27 -14.90 -6.39
C ALA A 141 -11.88 -15.85 -5.25
N ALA A 142 -11.25 -16.99 -5.59
CA ALA A 142 -10.46 -17.80 -4.66
C ALA A 142 -9.11 -17.09 -4.46
N THR A 143 -8.83 -16.51 -3.26
CA THR A 143 -7.81 -15.50 -3.19
C THR A 143 -6.94 -15.50 -1.97
N GLY A 144 -5.90 -14.68 -2.00
CA GLY A 144 -5.10 -14.17 -0.92
C GLY A 144 -5.90 -13.53 0.23
N ILE A 145 -5.63 -12.28 0.58
CA ILE A 145 -6.30 -11.61 1.72
C ILE A 145 -7.63 -11.00 1.24
N ARG A 146 -8.77 -11.55 1.70
CA ARG A 146 -10.09 -10.96 1.49
C ARG A 146 -10.28 -9.74 2.40
N MET A 147 -10.78 -8.65 1.81
CA MET A 147 -11.06 -7.40 2.50
C MET A 147 -12.57 -7.12 2.65
N THR A 148 -13.43 -7.93 2.04
CA THR A 148 -14.90 -7.80 2.02
C THR A 148 -15.60 -9.13 2.25
N GLY A 149 -16.92 -9.11 2.43
CA GLY A 149 -17.75 -10.31 2.62
C GLY A 149 -17.84 -10.82 4.05
N VAL A 150 -17.30 -10.07 5.00
CA VAL A 150 -17.41 -10.31 6.45
C VAL A 150 -17.64 -8.98 7.17
N PRO A 151 -18.25 -8.99 8.37
CA PRO A 151 -18.36 -7.78 9.18
C PRO A 151 -16.97 -7.16 9.41
N SER A 152 -16.84 -5.89 9.10
CA SER A 152 -15.58 -5.16 9.25
C SER A 152 -15.84 -3.67 9.50
N GLN A 153 -14.77 -2.93 9.85
CA GLN A 153 -14.82 -1.47 9.99
C GLN A 153 -14.82 -0.74 8.64
N PHE A 154 -14.81 -1.45 7.52
CA PHE A 154 -14.67 -0.88 6.19
C PHE A 154 -15.95 -0.97 5.39
N GLY A 155 -16.40 0.19 4.91
CA GLY A 155 -17.44 0.34 3.89
C GLY A 155 -18.88 0.07 4.36
N PHE A 156 -19.79 0.46 3.49
CA PHE A 156 -21.21 0.15 3.59
C PHE A 156 -21.46 -1.27 3.07
N ASP A 157 -22.24 -2.06 3.77
CA ASP A 157 -22.68 -3.36 3.26
C ASP A 157 -23.53 -3.17 2.00
N SER A 158 -23.17 -3.85 0.93
CA SER A 158 -23.80 -3.69 -0.40
C SER A 158 -25.31 -3.91 -0.37
N GLU A 159 -25.80 -4.77 0.53
CA GLU A 159 -27.22 -5.12 0.65
C GLU A 159 -28.05 -4.04 1.34
N THR A 160 -27.44 -3.31 2.27
CA THR A 160 -28.14 -2.28 3.04
C THR A 160 -28.00 -0.89 2.43
N LEU A 161 -26.96 -0.66 1.64
CA LEU A 161 -26.66 0.63 1.01
C LEU A 161 -27.84 1.24 0.23
N PRO A 162 -28.61 0.49 -0.58
CA PRO A 162 -29.77 1.05 -1.28
C PRO A 162 -30.83 1.65 -0.35
N GLY A 163 -31.04 1.06 0.82
CA GLY A 163 -31.97 1.58 1.83
C GLY A 163 -31.57 2.93 2.42
N LEU A 164 -30.28 3.28 2.34
CA LEU A 164 -29.74 4.55 2.85
C LEU A 164 -29.69 5.65 1.78
N ALA A 165 -30.04 5.36 0.54
CA ALA A 165 -29.83 6.25 -0.62
C ALA A 165 -30.43 7.66 -0.42
N ALA A 166 -31.64 7.77 0.14
CA ALA A 166 -32.28 9.06 0.39
C ALA A 166 -31.52 9.88 1.44
N GLU A 167 -31.18 9.25 2.56
CA GLU A 167 -30.41 9.87 3.65
C GLU A 167 -29.03 10.38 3.16
N LEU A 168 -28.30 9.54 2.45
CA LEU A 168 -26.95 9.86 2.00
C LEU A 168 -26.91 11.01 0.98
N ARG A 169 -27.92 11.13 0.11
CA ARG A 169 -28.02 12.21 -0.88
C ARG A 169 -28.29 13.58 -0.26
N GLU A 170 -28.93 13.61 0.91
CA GLU A 170 -29.31 14.82 1.62
C GLU A 170 -28.22 15.35 2.57
N VAL A 171 -27.05 14.71 2.65
CA VAL A 171 -25.97 15.16 3.53
C VAL A 171 -25.35 16.46 3.00
N PRO A 172 -25.54 17.59 3.70
CA PRO A 172 -25.05 18.88 3.23
C PRO A 172 -23.54 18.94 3.19
N GLY A 173 -22.98 19.70 2.26
CA GLY A 173 -21.52 19.85 2.10
C GLY A 173 -20.84 18.68 1.39
N THR A 174 -21.62 17.66 0.99
CA THR A 174 -21.13 16.53 0.21
C THR A 174 -21.87 16.41 -1.13
N ARG A 175 -21.24 15.72 -2.04
CA ARG A 175 -21.83 15.24 -3.28
C ARG A 175 -21.39 13.80 -3.47
N ILE A 176 -22.34 12.87 -3.56
CA ILE A 176 -22.01 11.48 -3.90
C ILE A 176 -21.50 11.46 -5.33
N ALA A 177 -20.21 11.24 -5.50
CA ALA A 177 -19.53 11.19 -6.79
C ALA A 177 -19.56 9.79 -7.41
N GLY A 178 -19.66 8.74 -6.58
CA GLY A 178 -19.66 7.38 -7.04
C GLY A 178 -19.33 6.37 -5.93
N LEU A 179 -18.71 5.28 -6.32
CA LEU A 179 -18.37 4.18 -5.41
C LEU A 179 -16.84 3.93 -5.38
N HIS A 180 -16.41 3.37 -4.27
CA HIS A 180 -15.07 2.85 -4.06
C HIS A 180 -15.13 1.41 -3.57
N PHE A 181 -14.34 0.54 -4.18
CA PHE A 181 -14.21 -0.85 -3.81
C PHE A 181 -12.77 -1.19 -3.46
N PHE A 182 -12.59 -2.10 -2.52
CA PHE A 182 -11.29 -2.69 -2.23
C PHE A 182 -11.48 -4.14 -1.78
N PRO A 183 -11.90 -5.04 -2.71
CA PRO A 183 -12.37 -6.38 -2.35
C PRO A 183 -11.26 -7.34 -1.95
N LEU A 184 -10.07 -7.21 -2.52
CA LEU A 184 -8.96 -8.13 -2.28
C LEU A 184 -7.59 -7.44 -2.32
N SER A 185 -6.61 -8.10 -1.76
CA SER A 185 -5.20 -7.72 -1.85
C SER A 185 -4.36 -8.93 -2.25
N ASN A 186 -3.39 -8.70 -3.16
CA ASN A 186 -2.45 -9.72 -3.63
C ASN A 186 -3.16 -10.93 -4.26
N ALA A 187 -3.86 -10.71 -5.38
CA ALA A 187 -4.58 -11.75 -6.12
C ALA A 187 -3.66 -12.94 -6.45
N LYS A 188 -4.20 -14.15 -6.38
CA LYS A 188 -3.45 -15.38 -6.62
C LYS A 188 -2.90 -15.43 -8.06
N ASP A 189 -3.71 -14.99 -9.02
CA ASP A 189 -3.42 -15.02 -10.45
C ASP A 189 -4.25 -13.98 -11.21
N GLU A 190 -3.98 -13.79 -12.48
CA GLU A 190 -4.67 -12.83 -13.35
C GLU A 190 -6.16 -13.16 -13.50
N ALA A 191 -6.52 -14.45 -13.63
CA ALA A 191 -7.90 -14.87 -13.80
C ALA A 191 -8.75 -14.51 -12.57
N SER A 192 -8.19 -14.65 -11.37
CA SER A 192 -8.81 -14.23 -10.11
C SER A 192 -9.02 -12.74 -10.04
N LEU A 193 -8.04 -11.93 -10.48
CA LEU A 193 -8.15 -10.48 -10.52
C LEU A 193 -9.22 -10.02 -11.52
N ILE A 194 -9.25 -10.62 -12.71
CA ILE A 194 -10.27 -10.35 -13.74
C ILE A 194 -11.67 -10.69 -13.22
N ALA A 195 -11.82 -11.85 -12.57
CA ALA A 195 -13.12 -12.26 -12.02
C ALA A 195 -13.62 -11.26 -10.95
N GLU A 196 -12.72 -10.78 -10.10
CA GLU A 196 -13.07 -9.79 -9.08
C GLU A 196 -13.45 -8.43 -9.68
N PHE A 197 -12.69 -7.93 -10.67
CA PHE A 197 -13.04 -6.68 -11.34
C PHE A 197 -14.38 -6.76 -12.09
N ARG A 198 -14.68 -7.91 -12.73
CA ARG A 198 -16.01 -8.15 -13.34
C ARG A 198 -17.13 -8.08 -12.30
N HIS A 199 -16.94 -8.75 -11.17
CA HIS A 199 -17.91 -8.74 -10.09
C HIS A 199 -18.09 -7.33 -9.51
N THR A 200 -17.01 -6.61 -9.28
CA THR A 200 -17.00 -5.23 -8.77
C THR A 200 -17.76 -4.29 -9.71
N VAL A 201 -17.46 -4.31 -11.00
CA VAL A 201 -18.10 -3.44 -12.00
C VAL A 201 -19.59 -3.75 -12.13
N ALA A 202 -19.98 -5.03 -12.16
CA ALA A 202 -21.39 -5.44 -12.20
C ALA A 202 -22.14 -4.99 -10.93
N THR A 203 -21.54 -5.15 -9.74
CA THR A 203 -22.10 -4.66 -8.48
C THR A 203 -22.25 -3.15 -8.48
N ALA A 204 -21.25 -2.42 -8.99
CA ALA A 204 -21.31 -0.97 -9.08
C ALA A 204 -22.47 -0.50 -9.98
N ALA A 205 -22.70 -1.15 -11.11
CA ALA A 205 -23.80 -0.83 -11.99
C ALA A 205 -25.18 -1.07 -11.35
N ALA A 206 -25.35 -2.19 -10.65
CA ALA A 206 -26.56 -2.49 -9.89
C ALA A 206 -26.81 -1.45 -8.77
N LEU A 207 -25.77 -1.08 -8.03
CA LEU A 207 -25.85 -0.07 -6.98
C LEU A 207 -26.13 1.34 -7.56
N GLN A 208 -25.59 1.69 -8.71
CA GLN A 208 -25.91 2.96 -9.38
C GLN A 208 -27.42 3.08 -9.64
N GLN A 209 -28.04 2.03 -10.15
CA GLN A 209 -29.49 1.99 -10.39
C GLN A 209 -30.27 2.08 -9.07
N ALA A 210 -29.89 1.29 -8.07
CA ALA A 210 -30.56 1.25 -6.79
C ALA A 210 -30.45 2.57 -5.99
N LEU A 211 -29.31 3.24 -6.07
CA LEU A 211 -29.06 4.54 -5.44
C LEU A 211 -29.72 5.70 -6.19
N GLY A 212 -30.07 5.52 -7.47
CA GLY A 212 -30.62 6.58 -8.31
C GLY A 212 -29.66 7.77 -8.50
N VAL A 213 -28.34 7.50 -8.57
CA VAL A 213 -27.27 8.49 -8.74
C VAL A 213 -26.45 8.12 -9.95
N THR A 214 -26.22 9.05 -10.86
CA THR A 214 -25.25 8.84 -11.95
C THR A 214 -23.85 9.04 -11.42
N PHE A 215 -23.02 8.00 -11.48
CA PHE A 215 -21.65 8.07 -11.00
C PHE A 215 -20.77 8.88 -11.95
N ARG A 216 -20.01 9.79 -11.38
CA ARG A 216 -18.96 10.54 -12.06
C ARG A 216 -17.59 9.89 -11.86
N PHE A 217 -17.46 9.07 -10.82
CA PHE A 217 -16.22 8.40 -10.47
C PHE A 217 -16.50 6.96 -10.00
N LEU A 218 -15.69 6.03 -10.42
CA LEU A 218 -15.73 4.63 -9.98
C LEU A 218 -14.31 4.14 -9.69
N ASP A 219 -14.02 3.89 -8.42
CA ASP A 219 -12.80 3.24 -8.01
C ASP A 219 -13.07 1.75 -7.80
N ILE A 220 -12.48 0.91 -8.65
CA ILE A 220 -12.68 -0.54 -8.63
C ILE A 220 -11.71 -1.27 -7.69
N GLY A 221 -10.87 -0.52 -6.98
CA GLY A 221 -9.87 -1.03 -6.06
C GLY A 221 -8.65 -1.63 -6.73
N GLY A 222 -7.98 -2.50 -6.00
CA GLY A 222 -6.70 -3.07 -6.41
C GLY A 222 -6.67 -4.58 -6.41
N GLY A 223 -5.55 -5.11 -5.95
CA GLY A 223 -5.32 -6.55 -5.88
C GLY A 223 -4.12 -7.02 -6.70
N PHE A 224 -3.43 -6.12 -7.38
CA PHE A 224 -2.23 -6.43 -8.15
C PHE A 224 -1.14 -7.03 -7.26
N ALA A 225 -0.68 -8.24 -7.62
CA ALA A 225 0.23 -9.02 -6.82
C ALA A 225 1.69 -8.66 -7.08
N ALA A 226 2.52 -8.82 -6.06
CA ALA A 226 3.96 -8.86 -6.20
C ALA A 226 4.56 -9.78 -5.13
N PRO A 227 5.72 -10.41 -5.39
CA PRO A 227 6.48 -11.10 -4.36
C PRO A 227 6.77 -10.15 -3.18
N TYR A 228 6.90 -10.71 -1.98
CA TYR A 228 7.18 -9.94 -0.77
C TYR A 228 8.25 -10.63 0.06
N ALA A 229 9.43 -10.04 0.14
CA ALA A 229 10.61 -10.55 0.83
C ALA A 229 11.13 -11.91 0.36
N VAL A 230 10.70 -12.37 -0.80
CA VAL A 230 11.14 -13.60 -1.45
C VAL A 230 11.61 -13.31 -2.87
N GLN A 231 12.44 -14.20 -3.41
CA GLN A 231 12.88 -14.10 -4.80
C GLN A 231 11.70 -14.28 -5.75
N GLY A 232 11.79 -13.71 -6.93
CA GLY A 232 10.76 -13.79 -7.96
C GLY A 232 10.47 -12.45 -8.63
N ALA A 233 9.80 -12.50 -9.77
CA ALA A 233 9.35 -11.34 -10.51
C ALA A 233 7.87 -11.05 -10.24
N ARG A 234 7.45 -9.79 -10.37
CA ARG A 234 6.03 -9.43 -10.33
C ARG A 234 5.31 -10.03 -11.54
N PRO A 235 4.00 -10.35 -11.41
CA PRO A 235 3.20 -10.85 -12.52
C PRO A 235 3.10 -9.83 -13.65
N VAL A 236 2.99 -10.32 -14.89
CA VAL A 236 2.63 -9.53 -16.06
C VAL A 236 1.20 -9.90 -16.45
N TYR A 237 0.30 -8.92 -16.46
CA TYR A 237 -1.10 -9.11 -16.81
C TYR A 237 -1.30 -8.91 -18.31
N ARG A 238 -1.73 -9.94 -19.03
CA ARG A 238 -1.84 -9.94 -20.49
C ARG A 238 -3.27 -9.85 -21.00
N GLU A 239 -4.22 -10.34 -20.21
CA GLU A 239 -5.63 -10.42 -20.57
C GLU A 239 -6.48 -9.35 -19.88
N LEU A 240 -5.94 -8.73 -18.83
CA LEU A 240 -6.66 -7.82 -17.96
C LEU A 240 -7.22 -6.60 -18.71
N ARG A 241 -6.43 -5.97 -19.57
CA ARG A 241 -6.83 -4.79 -20.36
C ARG A 241 -8.13 -5.06 -21.12
N ASP A 242 -8.13 -6.10 -21.92
CA ASP A 242 -9.28 -6.42 -22.77
C ASP A 242 -10.47 -6.93 -21.96
N ALA A 243 -10.21 -7.68 -20.89
CA ALA A 243 -11.28 -8.19 -20.02
C ALA A 243 -11.97 -7.05 -19.28
N LEU A 244 -11.21 -6.12 -18.74
CA LEU A 244 -11.75 -4.95 -18.03
C LEU A 244 -12.48 -4.01 -18.99
N ALA A 245 -11.91 -3.72 -20.17
CA ALA A 245 -12.55 -2.88 -21.18
C ALA A 245 -13.92 -3.43 -21.59
N ARG A 246 -14.01 -4.73 -21.92
CA ARG A 246 -15.30 -5.37 -22.24
C ARG A 246 -16.32 -5.28 -21.11
N THR A 247 -15.89 -5.46 -19.88
CA THR A 247 -16.78 -5.37 -18.72
C THR A 247 -17.31 -3.96 -18.51
N LEU A 248 -16.43 -2.97 -18.66
CA LEU A 248 -16.83 -1.55 -18.56
C LEU A 248 -17.73 -1.14 -19.72
N ASP A 249 -17.46 -1.58 -20.95
CA ASP A 249 -18.32 -1.30 -22.13
C ASP A 249 -19.73 -1.86 -21.93
N GLU A 250 -19.87 -3.00 -21.26
CA GLU A 250 -21.17 -3.61 -20.96
C GLU A 250 -21.98 -2.84 -19.91
N HIS A 251 -21.33 -2.41 -18.84
CA HIS A 251 -22.02 -1.87 -17.66
C HIS A 251 -22.04 -0.34 -17.58
N PHE A 252 -21.05 0.34 -18.17
CA PHE A 252 -20.88 1.79 -18.14
C PHE A 252 -20.48 2.34 -19.52
N PRO A 253 -21.36 2.35 -20.52
CA PRO A 253 -21.01 2.68 -21.91
C PRO A 253 -20.30 4.04 -22.11
N GLY A 254 -20.47 4.98 -21.17
CA GLY A 254 -19.84 6.30 -21.20
C GLY A 254 -18.44 6.37 -20.58
N TRP A 255 -17.91 5.29 -20.03
CA TRP A 255 -16.66 5.33 -19.24
C TRP A 255 -15.45 5.84 -20.04
N ARG A 256 -15.38 5.54 -21.36
CA ARG A 256 -14.27 6.02 -22.22
C ARG A 256 -14.27 7.54 -22.40
N THR A 257 -15.36 8.20 -22.10
CA THR A 257 -15.48 9.67 -22.10
C THR A 257 -15.54 10.26 -20.69
N GLY A 258 -15.17 9.45 -19.68
CA GLY A 258 -15.13 9.87 -18.27
C GLY A 258 -16.50 9.88 -17.57
N ALA A 259 -17.47 9.12 -18.05
CA ALA A 259 -18.79 9.02 -17.44
C ALA A 259 -19.20 7.56 -17.14
N PRO A 260 -18.72 6.98 -16.01
CA PRO A 260 -17.84 7.54 -14.99
C PRO A 260 -16.37 7.53 -15.39
N GLN A 261 -15.56 8.39 -14.77
CA GLN A 261 -14.12 8.22 -14.70
C GLN A 261 -13.81 6.99 -13.86
N VAL A 262 -13.06 6.05 -14.42
CA VAL A 262 -12.71 4.80 -13.75
C VAL A 262 -11.29 4.87 -13.23
N ALA A 263 -11.08 4.35 -12.03
CA ALA A 263 -9.75 4.23 -11.44
C ALA A 263 -9.56 2.86 -10.77
N CYS A 264 -8.32 2.47 -10.59
CA CYS A 264 -7.91 1.37 -9.71
C CYS A 264 -6.80 1.81 -8.77
N GLU A 265 -6.58 1.01 -7.71
CA GLU A 265 -5.55 1.25 -6.71
C GLU A 265 -4.41 0.25 -6.84
N SER A 266 -3.19 0.72 -6.67
CA SER A 266 -2.02 -0.15 -6.61
C SER A 266 -1.00 0.39 -5.60
N GLY A 267 -0.57 -0.46 -4.69
CA GLY A 267 0.51 -0.15 -3.75
C GLY A 267 1.69 -1.09 -3.97
N ARG A 268 1.55 -2.30 -3.44
CA ARG A 268 2.61 -3.34 -3.45
C ARG A 268 3.22 -3.55 -4.84
N TYR A 269 2.41 -3.71 -5.87
CA TYR A 269 2.87 -3.98 -7.24
C TYR A 269 3.84 -2.92 -7.76
N LEU A 270 3.58 -1.65 -7.45
CA LEU A 270 4.35 -0.52 -7.96
C LEU A 270 5.71 -0.34 -7.30
N VAL A 271 5.89 -0.83 -6.06
CA VAL A 271 7.11 -0.52 -5.30
C VAL A 271 7.82 -1.73 -4.68
N ALA A 272 7.17 -2.92 -4.60
CA ALA A 272 7.79 -4.06 -3.89
C ALA A 272 9.14 -4.46 -4.48
N ASP A 273 9.22 -4.65 -5.79
CA ASP A 273 10.43 -5.12 -6.46
C ASP A 273 11.52 -4.05 -6.62
N SER A 274 11.17 -2.79 -6.38
CA SER A 274 12.15 -1.70 -6.37
C SER A 274 13.03 -1.69 -5.13
N GLY A 275 12.59 -2.34 -4.03
CA GLY A 275 13.27 -2.28 -2.74
C GLY A 275 14.05 -3.53 -2.40
N THR A 276 15.27 -3.33 -1.91
CA THR A 276 16.12 -4.35 -1.31
C THR A 276 16.46 -3.93 0.11
N LEU A 277 16.24 -4.80 1.10
CA LEU A 277 16.73 -4.59 2.47
C LEU A 277 18.14 -5.20 2.60
N LEU A 278 19.09 -4.37 2.99
CA LEU A 278 20.46 -4.75 3.36
C LEU A 278 20.53 -4.93 4.87
N THR A 279 21.02 -6.08 5.32
CA THR A 279 21.19 -6.41 6.75
C THR A 279 22.45 -7.21 6.97
N SER A 280 23.11 -6.99 8.11
CA SER A 280 24.33 -7.71 8.48
C SER A 280 24.07 -8.74 9.56
N VAL A 281 24.79 -9.86 9.49
CA VAL A 281 24.84 -10.83 10.58
C VAL A 281 25.60 -10.21 11.76
N VAL A 282 24.94 -10.09 12.90
CA VAL A 282 25.55 -9.58 14.15
C VAL A 282 26.12 -10.71 14.96
N ASN A 283 25.45 -11.86 14.97
CA ASN A 283 25.86 -13.03 15.74
C ASN A 283 25.35 -14.32 15.11
N VAL A 284 26.10 -15.41 15.27
CA VAL A 284 25.70 -16.74 14.88
C VAL A 284 25.61 -17.59 16.17
N LYS A 285 24.47 -18.23 16.36
CA LYS A 285 24.23 -19.02 17.57
C LYS A 285 23.61 -20.37 17.25
N ASP A 286 24.24 -21.44 17.69
CA ASP A 286 23.62 -22.75 17.73
C ASP A 286 22.97 -22.95 19.11
N SER A 287 21.73 -23.41 19.12
CA SER A 287 20.96 -23.68 20.32
C SER A 287 20.19 -24.98 20.13
N ARG A 288 20.65 -26.04 20.82
CA ARG A 288 20.18 -27.40 20.60
C ARG A 288 20.36 -27.78 19.12
N ASP A 289 19.34 -28.24 18.45
CA ASP A 289 19.39 -28.64 17.02
C ASP A 289 19.05 -27.52 16.04
N HIS A 290 19.10 -26.24 16.50
CA HIS A 290 18.70 -25.08 15.69
C HIS A 290 19.82 -24.06 15.58
N ARG A 291 20.05 -23.57 14.34
CA ARG A 291 20.97 -22.47 14.09
C ARG A 291 20.15 -21.15 13.95
N TYR A 292 20.65 -20.10 14.60
CA TYR A 292 20.15 -18.75 14.54
C TYR A 292 21.21 -17.82 13.98
N LEU A 293 20.82 -17.05 12.95
CA LEU A 293 21.57 -15.87 12.51
C LEU A 293 20.86 -14.65 13.10
N VAL A 294 21.51 -13.98 14.03
CA VAL A 294 20.99 -12.74 14.61
C VAL A 294 21.44 -11.59 13.71
N LEU A 295 20.47 -10.88 13.16
CA LEU A 295 20.67 -9.78 12.23
C LEU A 295 20.53 -8.43 12.95
N ASP A 296 21.03 -7.37 12.33
CA ASP A 296 20.76 -6.00 12.78
C ASP A 296 19.36 -5.49 12.33
N ALA A 297 18.75 -6.15 11.33
CA ALA A 297 17.35 -5.96 10.95
C ALA A 297 16.43 -6.98 11.65
N GLY A 298 15.25 -6.54 12.06
CA GLY A 298 14.20 -7.37 12.64
C GLY A 298 12.82 -6.80 12.31
N ILE A 299 11.80 -7.22 13.06
CA ILE A 299 10.43 -6.72 12.86
C ILE A 299 10.28 -5.22 13.18
N ASN A 300 11.31 -4.58 13.72
CA ASN A 300 11.40 -3.12 13.84
C ASN A 300 11.75 -2.44 12.53
N THR A 301 12.31 -3.14 11.57
CA THR A 301 12.70 -2.59 10.26
C THR A 301 11.89 -3.16 9.10
N PHE A 302 11.43 -4.42 9.22
CA PHE A 302 10.68 -5.13 8.19
C PHE A 302 9.70 -6.15 8.80
N GLY A 303 8.58 -6.38 8.11
CA GLY A 303 7.63 -7.42 8.53
C GLY A 303 6.79 -7.10 9.76
N GLY A 304 6.76 -5.84 10.22
CA GLY A 304 5.98 -5.43 11.39
C GLY A 304 4.48 -5.71 11.25
N MET A 305 3.94 -5.70 10.03
CA MET A 305 2.53 -6.06 9.77
C MET A 305 2.23 -7.54 9.96
N SER A 306 3.21 -8.43 9.92
CA SER A 306 2.99 -9.86 10.16
C SER A 306 2.61 -10.19 11.61
N GLY A 307 2.89 -9.27 12.54
CA GLY A 307 2.47 -9.37 13.94
C GLY A 307 1.00 -9.10 14.21
N LEU A 308 0.21 -8.71 13.21
CA LEU A 308 -1.21 -8.37 13.37
C LEU A 308 -2.15 -9.59 13.42
N GLY A 309 -1.63 -10.79 13.66
CA GLY A 309 -2.38 -12.00 14.01
C GLY A 309 -3.26 -12.63 12.91
N ARG A 310 -3.43 -11.98 11.76
CA ARG A 310 -4.21 -12.46 10.61
C ARG A 310 -3.43 -12.53 9.30
N ILE A 311 -2.19 -12.02 9.29
CA ILE A 311 -1.28 -12.09 8.17
C ILE A 311 -0.28 -13.20 8.47
N LEU A 312 0.02 -14.02 7.47
CA LEU A 312 1.03 -15.06 7.60
C LEU A 312 2.35 -14.45 8.08
N PRO A 313 3.11 -15.15 8.96
CA PRO A 313 4.43 -14.69 9.36
C PRO A 313 5.27 -14.36 8.12
N VAL A 314 6.05 -13.31 8.18
CA VAL A 314 7.03 -13.03 7.13
C VAL A 314 7.99 -14.20 7.05
N SER A 315 8.17 -14.72 5.86
CA SER A 315 9.22 -15.69 5.54
C SER A 315 10.14 -15.06 4.52
N VAL A 316 11.24 -14.52 5.01
CA VAL A 316 12.24 -13.86 4.18
C VAL A 316 13.09 -14.90 3.45
N GLU A 317 13.30 -14.71 2.16
CA GLU A 317 14.21 -15.49 1.34
C GLU A 317 15.28 -14.55 0.74
N PRO A 318 16.44 -14.40 1.41
CA PRO A 318 17.54 -13.58 0.90
C PRO A 318 18.09 -14.07 -0.43
N HIS A 319 18.76 -13.19 -1.18
CA HIS A 319 19.44 -13.56 -2.41
C HIS A 319 20.53 -14.64 -2.18
N GLU A 320 21.11 -14.67 -0.99
CA GLU A 320 22.14 -15.62 -0.57
C GLU A 320 21.57 -17.02 -0.26
N SER A 321 20.24 -17.21 -0.30
CA SER A 321 19.63 -18.54 -0.12
C SER A 321 20.05 -19.49 -1.23
N VAL A 322 20.57 -20.66 -0.87
CA VAL A 322 21.18 -21.63 -1.80
C VAL A 322 20.33 -22.90 -2.01
N GLY A 323 19.06 -22.85 -1.65
CA GLY A 323 18.14 -23.97 -1.84
C GLY A 323 18.51 -25.19 -0.99
N ALA A 324 18.41 -26.40 -1.54
CA ALA A 324 18.61 -27.65 -0.80
C ALA A 324 20.04 -27.89 -0.29
N ASP A 325 21.02 -27.17 -0.83
CA ASP A 325 22.43 -27.31 -0.43
C ASP A 325 22.80 -26.45 0.79
N GLY A 326 21.85 -25.63 1.28
CA GLY A 326 22.05 -24.74 2.42
C GLY A 326 21.83 -25.40 3.76
N THR A 327 22.50 -24.85 4.79
CA THR A 327 22.19 -25.19 6.17
C THR A 327 20.98 -24.41 6.64
N PRO A 328 19.88 -25.06 7.09
CA PRO A 328 18.73 -24.36 7.60
C PRO A 328 19.06 -23.48 8.80
N ALA A 329 18.70 -22.20 8.74
CA ALA A 329 18.88 -21.25 9.85
C ALA A 329 17.60 -20.41 10.07
N SER A 330 17.37 -19.99 11.31
CA SER A 330 16.37 -18.99 11.64
C SER A 330 17.00 -17.60 11.60
N LEU A 331 16.38 -16.69 10.86
CA LEU A 331 16.77 -15.27 10.77
C LEU A 331 16.09 -14.51 11.90
N ALA A 332 16.82 -14.23 12.97
CA ALA A 332 16.34 -13.51 14.14
C ALA A 332 16.77 -12.05 14.07
N GLY A 333 15.88 -11.15 14.47
CA GLY A 333 16.21 -9.73 14.62
C GLY A 333 16.85 -9.41 15.99
N PRO A 334 17.14 -8.14 16.21
CA PRO A 334 17.86 -7.68 17.40
C PRO A 334 16.97 -7.39 18.61
N LEU A 335 15.66 -7.65 18.54
CA LEU A 335 14.72 -7.24 19.59
C LEU A 335 14.60 -8.29 20.70
N CYS A 336 14.30 -7.82 21.92
CA CYS A 336 14.10 -8.68 23.09
C CYS A 336 12.70 -9.32 23.11
N THR A 337 12.29 -9.95 22.01
CA THR A 337 11.03 -10.68 21.91
C THR A 337 11.18 -11.94 21.06
N PRO A 338 10.58 -13.08 21.46
CA PRO A 338 10.61 -14.31 20.65
C PRO A 338 9.95 -14.19 19.29
N GLY A 339 9.12 -13.15 19.08
CA GLY A 339 8.46 -12.87 17.81
C GLY A 339 9.36 -12.19 16.79
N ASP A 340 10.57 -11.77 17.15
CA ASP A 340 11.49 -11.09 16.23
C ASP A 340 12.22 -12.10 15.34
N LEU A 341 11.46 -12.65 14.40
CA LEU A 341 11.94 -13.63 13.43
C LEU A 341 11.48 -13.21 12.02
N LEU A 342 12.43 -13.05 11.13
CA LEU A 342 12.18 -12.74 9.71
C LEU A 342 12.06 -13.99 8.84
N GLY A 343 12.59 -15.13 9.30
CA GLY A 343 12.49 -16.40 8.59
C GLY A 343 12.85 -17.59 9.47
N ARG A 344 12.31 -18.76 9.16
CA ARG A 344 12.59 -20.01 9.87
C ARG A 344 13.04 -21.07 8.87
N GLY A 345 14.12 -21.78 9.20
CA GLY A 345 14.62 -22.87 8.37
C GLY A 345 15.05 -22.41 6.97
N VAL A 346 15.53 -21.18 6.86
CA VAL A 346 16.02 -20.62 5.58
C VAL A 346 17.33 -21.29 5.23
N PRO A 347 17.45 -21.91 4.04
CA PRO A 347 18.67 -22.61 3.63
C PRO A 347 19.71 -21.58 3.19
N LEU A 348 20.76 -21.42 3.98
CA LEU A 348 21.82 -20.43 3.76
C LEU A 348 23.21 -21.11 3.72
N PRO A 349 24.19 -20.48 3.04
CA PRO A 349 25.59 -20.90 3.16
C PRO A 349 26.11 -20.68 4.59
N ALA A 350 27.30 -21.13 4.88
CA ALA A 350 27.97 -20.73 6.11
C ALA A 350 28.22 -19.24 6.12
N LEU A 351 27.73 -18.56 7.15
CA LEU A 351 27.85 -17.11 7.33
C LEU A 351 28.45 -16.81 8.69
N ASP A 352 29.26 -15.77 8.74
CA ASP A 352 29.94 -15.29 9.95
C ASP A 352 29.42 -13.87 10.34
N PRO A 353 29.61 -13.42 11.58
CA PRO A 353 29.36 -12.05 11.98
C PRO A 353 30.08 -11.04 11.08
N GLY A 354 29.34 -10.08 10.54
CA GLY A 354 29.81 -9.10 9.57
C GLY A 354 29.38 -9.40 8.13
N ASP A 355 28.95 -10.63 7.84
CA ASP A 355 28.44 -10.95 6.49
C ASP A 355 27.14 -10.21 6.19
N LEU A 356 26.97 -9.82 4.93
CA LEU A 356 25.83 -9.12 4.42
C LEU A 356 24.79 -10.09 3.86
N LEU A 357 23.52 -9.85 4.20
CA LEU A 357 22.37 -10.47 3.56
C LEU A 357 21.55 -9.40 2.83
N THR A 358 20.98 -9.78 1.68
CA THR A 358 20.17 -8.91 0.84
C THR A 358 18.77 -9.51 0.64
N VAL A 359 17.74 -8.84 1.16
CA VAL A 359 16.34 -9.28 1.06
C VAL A 359 15.67 -8.58 -0.11
N PRO A 360 15.28 -9.31 -1.17
CA PRO A 360 14.63 -8.74 -2.34
C PRO A 360 13.15 -8.43 -2.08
N ASN A 361 12.55 -7.68 -3.02
CA ASN A 361 11.11 -7.38 -2.99
C ASN A 361 10.61 -6.79 -1.66
N ALA A 362 11.43 -5.94 -1.05
CA ALA A 362 11.21 -5.31 0.24
C ALA A 362 10.76 -3.84 0.14
N GLY A 363 10.43 -3.36 -1.06
CA GLY A 363 10.08 -1.95 -1.29
C GLY A 363 8.69 -1.54 -0.78
N ALA A 364 7.81 -2.50 -0.48
CA ALA A 364 6.49 -2.24 0.07
C ALA A 364 6.42 -2.66 1.56
N TYR A 365 5.68 -1.88 2.36
CA TYR A 365 5.44 -2.17 3.78
C TYR A 365 6.73 -2.42 4.58
N GLY A 366 7.73 -1.61 4.32
CA GLY A 366 9.03 -1.61 4.98
C GLY A 366 9.00 -0.80 6.29
N PRO A 367 9.84 0.25 6.43
CA PRO A 367 10.03 0.97 7.69
C PRO A 367 8.72 1.49 8.29
N THR A 368 7.88 2.16 7.48
CA THR A 368 6.65 2.81 7.95
C THR A 368 5.54 1.84 8.39
N ALA A 369 5.65 0.57 8.03
CA ALA A 369 4.74 -0.50 8.46
C ALA A 369 5.36 -1.40 9.53
N SER A 370 6.45 -0.97 10.18
CA SER A 370 7.24 -1.75 11.12
C SER A 370 7.27 -1.12 12.52
N LEU A 371 7.80 -1.84 13.50
CA LEU A 371 7.87 -1.41 14.90
C LEU A 371 9.06 -0.45 15.15
N LEU A 372 9.20 0.59 14.33
CA LEU A 372 10.37 1.48 14.32
C LEU A 372 10.78 2.04 15.69
N MET A 373 9.80 2.30 16.57
CA MET A 373 10.09 2.90 17.89
C MET A 373 10.43 1.87 18.97
N PHE A 374 10.28 0.57 18.67
CA PHE A 374 10.50 -0.44 19.70
C PHE A 374 11.97 -0.55 20.10
N LEU A 375 12.23 -0.55 21.41
CA LEU A 375 13.56 -0.50 22.06
C LEU A 375 14.40 0.76 21.70
N GLY A 376 13.82 1.78 21.08
CA GLY A 376 14.55 3.01 20.70
C GLY A 376 15.68 2.77 19.69
N ARG A 377 15.59 1.70 18.90
CA ARG A 377 16.59 1.43 17.86
C ARG A 377 16.46 2.45 16.72
N PRO A 378 17.59 2.86 16.12
CA PRO A 378 17.55 3.78 14.98
C PRO A 378 16.82 3.11 13.80
N ALA A 379 16.08 3.91 13.06
CA ALA A 379 15.47 3.46 11.82
C ALA A 379 16.56 3.11 10.76
N PRO A 380 16.26 2.24 9.79
CA PRO A 380 17.18 1.95 8.69
C PRO A 380 17.46 3.19 7.85
N ALA A 381 18.61 3.25 7.20
CA ALA A 381 18.82 4.21 6.13
C ALA A 381 17.94 3.84 4.93
N GLU A 382 17.42 4.85 4.23
CA GLU A 382 16.67 4.70 2.99
C GLU A 382 17.47 5.37 1.87
N ILE A 383 17.99 4.56 0.97
CA ILE A 383 18.90 4.94 -0.11
C ILE A 383 18.12 4.82 -1.42
N VAL A 384 18.03 5.90 -2.17
CA VAL A 384 17.34 5.90 -3.46
C VAL A 384 18.37 6.03 -4.57
N VAL A 385 18.25 5.14 -5.56
CA VAL A 385 19.14 5.09 -6.71
C VAL A 385 18.37 5.13 -8.03
N ARG A 386 19.05 5.55 -9.11
CA ARG A 386 18.60 5.43 -10.50
C ARG A 386 19.79 5.00 -11.35
N GLY A 387 19.75 3.79 -11.89
CA GLY A 387 20.94 3.18 -12.47
C GLY A 387 22.10 3.16 -11.48
N ASP A 388 23.24 3.76 -11.84
CA ASP A 388 24.41 3.89 -10.95
C ASP A 388 24.42 5.17 -10.12
N ASP A 389 23.45 6.06 -10.29
CA ASP A 389 23.42 7.35 -9.61
C ASP A 389 22.71 7.25 -8.25
N LEU A 390 23.33 7.83 -7.23
CA LEU A 390 22.72 8.04 -5.92
C LEU A 390 21.81 9.28 -5.98
N VAL A 391 20.48 9.07 -5.83
CA VAL A 391 19.49 10.15 -5.86
C VAL A 391 19.35 10.81 -4.50
N SER A 392 19.15 10.02 -3.45
CA SER A 392 19.02 10.53 -2.09
C SER A 392 19.37 9.47 -1.05
N VAL A 393 19.67 9.94 0.16
CA VAL A 393 19.77 9.09 1.36
C VAL A 393 19.03 9.80 2.48
N SER A 394 18.13 9.09 3.12
CA SER A 394 17.32 9.59 4.22
C SER A 394 17.23 8.59 5.38
N ARG A 395 16.72 9.06 6.51
CA ARG A 395 16.40 8.23 7.67
C ARG A 395 15.23 8.83 8.42
N ILE A 396 14.29 8.00 8.85
CA ILE A 396 13.21 8.46 9.72
C ILE A 396 13.78 8.66 11.13
N GLU A 397 13.54 9.83 11.68
CA GLU A 397 13.92 10.16 13.07
C GLU A 397 12.67 10.43 13.90
N HIS A 398 12.71 10.04 15.17
CA HIS A 398 11.63 10.28 16.13
C HIS A 398 12.11 11.24 17.20
N THR A 399 11.41 12.35 17.37
CA THR A 399 11.70 13.35 18.40
C THR A 399 10.54 13.42 19.40
N ARG A 400 10.85 13.38 20.68
CA ARG A 400 9.87 13.64 21.74
C ARG A 400 9.77 15.15 21.96
N THR A 401 8.59 15.73 21.79
CA THR A 401 8.31 17.12 22.12
C THR A 401 7.65 17.23 23.49
N TYR A 402 7.87 18.35 24.18
CA TYR A 402 7.29 18.65 25.48
C TYR A 402 6.45 19.92 25.37
N ASP A 403 5.14 19.84 25.64
CA ASP A 403 4.20 20.95 25.46
C ASP A 403 4.33 22.08 26.52
N HIS A 404 5.07 21.84 27.60
CA HIS A 404 5.14 22.74 28.76
C HIS A 404 6.58 23.16 29.15
N GLY A 405 7.45 23.38 28.20
CA GLY A 405 8.69 24.16 28.40
C GLY A 405 9.69 23.66 29.44
N GLN A 406 9.59 22.42 29.91
CA GLN A 406 10.62 21.82 30.75
C GLN A 406 11.37 20.75 29.95
N ALA A 407 12.46 21.15 29.32
CA ALA A 407 13.51 20.20 28.98
C ALA A 407 14.15 19.72 30.29
N LEU A 408 14.22 18.41 30.47
CA LEU A 408 15.03 17.79 31.50
C LEU A 408 16.51 18.03 31.23
#